data_94b84c33559105a6b1d9d9b7e8e22d37
#
_entry.id   94b84c33559105a6b1d9d9b7e8e22d37
#
_cell.length_a   1.000
_cell.length_b   1.000
_cell.length_c   1.000
_cell.angle_alpha   90.00
_cell.angle_beta   90.00
_cell.angle_gamma   90.00
#
_symmetry.space_group_name_H-M   'P 1'
#
loop_
_entity.id
_entity.type
_entity.pdbx_description
1 polymer ?
#
loop_
_entity_poly.entity_id
_entity_poly.type
_entity_poly.pdbx_seq_one_letter_code
_entity_poly.pdbx_strand_id
1 'polypeptide(L)'
;RFEKVPDENDLALIQRIEGGRIPYWYPTDELPDGEKMSDPRNAGVTHVHQFYTKRNLWVLSKVFDTIDSNENNLLKFLFSSMVNRATRMNRIHINNYFHGGGGCNAGYLKGTLYISSIPIETSIIEQVKDRIIWFNRAIKRMLFLHQRPLISTNSSNKSLVPSNSIDYIFTDPPFGGNLMYS
;
A
#
# COMPACT_ATOMS: atom_id res chain seq x y z
N ARG A 1 17.56 15.78 -11.06
CA ARG A 1 18.09 14.61 -10.34
C ARG A 1 19.19 15.10 -9.41
N PHE A 2 19.14 14.70 -8.17
CA PHE A 2 20.13 15.05 -7.16
C PHE A 2 20.74 13.76 -6.61
N GLU A 3 22.06 13.66 -6.62
CA GLU A 3 22.81 12.53 -6.05
C GLU A 3 23.73 13.07 -4.96
N LYS A 4 23.75 12.37 -3.83
CA LYS A 4 24.63 12.66 -2.70
C LYS A 4 25.31 11.38 -2.26
N VAL A 5 26.60 11.42 -2.08
CA VAL A 5 27.35 10.36 -1.37
C VAL A 5 26.98 10.50 0.12
N PRO A 6 26.55 9.42 0.80
CA PRO A 6 26.22 9.48 2.22
C PRO A 6 27.42 9.98 3.05
N ASP A 7 27.16 10.93 3.93
CA ASP A 7 28.13 11.41 4.91
C ASP A 7 27.94 10.72 6.29
N GLU A 8 28.78 11.07 7.24
CA GLU A 8 28.72 10.50 8.61
C GLU A 8 27.39 10.77 9.32
N ASN A 9 26.76 11.92 9.06
CA ASN A 9 25.47 12.25 9.63
C ASN A 9 24.35 11.37 9.05
N ASP A 10 24.40 11.09 7.75
CA ASP A 10 23.45 10.18 7.10
C ASP A 10 23.59 8.76 7.68
N LEU A 11 24.82 8.28 7.85
CA LEU A 11 25.09 6.96 8.42
C LEU A 11 24.66 6.87 9.89
N ALA A 12 24.93 7.90 10.70
CA ALA A 12 24.51 7.98 12.09
C ALA A 12 22.98 8.00 12.22
N LEU A 13 22.29 8.71 11.31
CA LEU A 13 20.82 8.74 11.25
C LEU A 13 20.26 7.35 10.93
N ILE A 14 20.83 6.66 9.95
CA ILE A 14 20.42 5.29 9.60
C ILE A 14 20.59 4.36 10.79
N GLN A 15 21.76 4.37 11.43
CA GLN A 15 22.04 3.55 12.62
C GLN A 15 21.07 3.82 13.76
N ARG A 16 20.73 5.08 14.00
CA ARG A 16 19.76 5.47 15.02
C ARG A 16 18.36 4.94 14.71
N ILE A 17 17.95 4.98 13.44
CA ILE A 17 16.65 4.44 13.01
C ILE A 17 16.65 2.92 13.14
N GLU A 18 17.68 2.24 12.65
CA GLU A 18 17.77 0.78 12.69
C GLU A 18 17.89 0.23 14.13
N GLY A 19 18.60 0.92 15.03
CA GLY A 19 18.69 0.56 16.46
C GLY A 19 17.48 0.98 17.29
N GLY A 20 16.66 1.92 16.82
CA GLY A 20 15.52 2.47 17.57
C GLY A 20 14.36 1.50 17.70
N ARG A 21 13.56 1.62 18.76
CA ARG A 21 12.29 0.90 18.94
C ARG A 21 11.14 1.77 18.44
N ILE A 22 10.29 1.22 17.58
CA ILE A 22 9.05 1.87 17.11
C ILE A 22 8.05 1.84 18.29
N PRO A 23 7.57 3.00 18.79
CA PRO A 23 6.68 3.03 19.95
C PRO A 23 5.19 2.89 19.59
N TYR A 24 4.88 2.71 18.33
CA TYR A 24 3.53 2.61 17.80
C TYR A 24 3.25 1.17 17.34
N TRP A 25 1.96 0.81 17.27
CA TRP A 25 1.55 -0.47 16.72
C TRP A 25 1.86 -0.59 15.23
N TYR A 26 2.26 -1.77 14.81
CA TYR A 26 2.38 -2.20 13.42
C TYR A 26 2.16 -3.72 13.33
N PRO A 27 1.74 -4.26 12.18
CA PRO A 27 1.47 -5.68 12.02
C PRO A 27 2.75 -6.50 12.11
N THR A 28 2.77 -7.49 12.99
CA THR A 28 3.89 -8.42 13.18
C THR A 28 3.53 -9.86 12.78
N ASP A 29 2.41 -10.01 12.07
CA ASP A 29 1.89 -11.31 11.65
C ASP A 29 2.89 -12.02 10.74
N GLU A 30 3.02 -13.32 10.93
CA GLU A 30 3.78 -14.19 10.05
C GLU A 30 3.06 -14.36 8.72
N LEU A 31 3.81 -14.46 7.64
CA LEU A 31 3.23 -14.72 6.32
C LEU A 31 2.72 -16.16 6.25
N PRO A 32 1.47 -16.36 5.80
CA PRO A 32 0.91 -17.71 5.67
C PRO A 32 1.68 -18.53 4.65
N ASP A 33 1.49 -19.82 4.67
CA ASP A 33 1.97 -20.70 3.62
C ASP A 33 1.13 -20.52 2.36
N GLY A 34 1.79 -20.53 1.21
CA GLY A 34 1.14 -20.34 -0.07
C GLY A 34 2.12 -20.39 -1.22
N GLU A 35 1.63 -20.68 -2.40
CA GLU A 35 2.46 -20.87 -3.60
C GLU A 35 3.29 -19.61 -3.96
N LYS A 36 2.76 -18.40 -3.74
CA LYS A 36 3.46 -17.14 -4.00
C LYS A 36 4.30 -16.63 -2.84
N MET A 37 4.31 -17.32 -1.71
CA MET A 37 5.10 -16.94 -0.54
C MET A 37 6.60 -17.27 -0.68
N SER A 38 6.99 -18.00 -1.70
CA SER A 38 8.40 -18.23 -2.04
C SER A 38 9.12 -16.92 -2.40
N ASP A 39 8.47 -15.99 -3.11
CA ASP A 39 9.08 -14.73 -3.53
C ASP A 39 9.57 -13.88 -2.33
N PRO A 40 8.71 -13.52 -1.36
CA PRO A 40 9.15 -12.75 -0.19
C PRO A 40 10.10 -13.55 0.71
N ARG A 41 9.90 -14.86 0.90
CA ARG A 41 10.78 -15.69 1.72
C ARG A 41 12.20 -15.79 1.17
N ASN A 42 12.37 -15.89 -0.15
CA ASN A 42 13.67 -15.82 -0.81
C ASN A 42 14.38 -14.47 -0.60
N ALA A 43 13.63 -13.40 -0.39
CA ALA A 43 14.14 -12.08 -0.02
C ALA A 43 14.32 -11.89 1.50
N GLY A 44 14.15 -12.95 2.32
CA GLY A 44 14.28 -12.93 3.77
C GLY A 44 13.08 -12.28 4.50
N VAL A 45 11.92 -12.19 3.84
CA VAL A 45 10.70 -11.64 4.42
C VAL A 45 9.78 -12.78 4.86
N THR A 46 9.55 -12.86 6.15
CA THR A 46 8.70 -13.88 6.80
C THR A 46 7.51 -13.26 7.54
N HIS A 47 7.51 -11.95 7.76
CA HIS A 47 6.47 -11.23 8.51
C HIS A 47 6.04 -9.97 7.73
N VAL A 48 4.81 -9.53 7.96
CA VAL A 48 4.19 -8.39 7.25
C VAL A 48 5.03 -7.10 7.36
N HIS A 49 5.53 -6.75 8.54
CA HIS A 49 6.32 -5.53 8.74
C HIS A 49 7.63 -5.51 7.95
N GLN A 50 8.17 -6.66 7.58
CA GLN A 50 9.44 -6.78 6.86
C GLN A 50 9.34 -6.38 5.38
N PHE A 51 8.13 -6.21 4.85
CA PHE A 51 7.94 -5.58 3.54
C PHE A 51 8.32 -4.10 3.50
N TYR A 52 8.56 -3.49 4.64
CA TYR A 52 8.89 -2.07 4.75
C TYR A 52 10.33 -1.89 5.24
N THR A 53 10.97 -0.79 4.86
CA THR A 53 12.16 -0.33 5.57
C THR A 53 11.75 0.12 6.97
N LYS A 54 12.64 0.04 7.94
CA LYS A 54 12.31 0.45 9.31
C LYS A 54 11.91 1.92 9.40
N ARG A 55 12.52 2.78 8.59
CA ARG A 55 12.16 4.18 8.46
C ARG A 55 10.72 4.38 8.01
N ASN A 56 10.33 3.73 6.91
CA ASN A 56 8.97 3.82 6.40
C ASN A 56 7.95 3.19 7.36
N LEU A 57 8.29 2.05 7.96
CA LEU A 57 7.45 1.40 8.97
C LEU A 57 7.19 2.34 10.16
N TRP A 58 8.22 3.03 10.65
CA TRP A 58 8.08 3.97 11.77
C TRP A 58 7.12 5.11 11.44
N VAL A 59 7.28 5.72 10.26
CA VAL A 59 6.40 6.81 9.84
C VAL A 59 4.98 6.32 9.60
N LEU A 60 4.80 5.17 8.94
CA LEU A 60 3.48 4.56 8.73
C LEU A 60 2.78 4.25 10.05
N SER A 61 3.49 3.65 11.00
CA SER A 61 2.96 3.33 12.33
C SER A 61 2.48 4.58 13.06
N LYS A 62 3.24 5.68 12.99
CA LYS A 62 2.84 6.96 13.58
C LYS A 62 1.62 7.57 12.89
N VAL A 63 1.57 7.51 11.55
CA VAL A 63 0.42 7.99 10.78
C VAL A 63 -0.82 7.18 11.15
N PHE A 64 -0.71 5.86 11.20
CA PHE A 64 -1.81 4.98 11.57
C PHE A 64 -2.30 5.25 13.00
N ASP A 65 -1.40 5.34 13.97
CA ASP A 65 -1.69 5.68 15.36
C ASP A 65 -2.50 7.00 15.48
N THR A 66 -2.10 8.01 14.71
CA THR A 66 -2.81 9.30 14.68
C THR A 66 -4.20 9.18 14.07
N ILE A 67 -4.38 8.36 13.02
CA ILE A 67 -5.66 8.14 12.35
C ILE A 67 -6.59 7.31 13.22
N ASP A 68 -6.07 6.26 13.84
CA ASP A 68 -6.85 5.34 14.67
C ASP A 68 -7.36 6.02 15.94
N SER A 69 -6.54 6.83 16.57
CA SER A 69 -6.91 7.64 17.74
C SER A 69 -8.05 8.63 17.46
N ASN A 70 -8.25 9.01 16.20
CA ASN A 70 -9.34 9.91 15.80
C ASN A 70 -10.57 9.18 15.24
N GLU A 71 -10.56 7.83 15.22
CA GLU A 71 -11.64 6.97 14.72
C GLU A 71 -12.17 7.36 13.30
N ASN A 72 -11.30 7.93 12.47
CA ASN A 72 -11.69 8.47 11.16
C ASN A 72 -11.58 7.42 10.05
N ASN A 73 -12.69 6.78 9.71
CA ASN A 73 -12.76 5.75 8.67
C ASN A 73 -12.33 6.25 7.28
N LEU A 74 -12.56 7.53 6.99
CA LEU A 74 -12.16 8.13 5.72
C LEU A 74 -10.64 8.23 5.60
N LEU A 75 -9.97 8.60 6.69
CA LEU A 75 -8.50 8.62 6.76
C LEU A 75 -7.93 7.21 6.77
N LYS A 76 -8.60 6.22 7.39
CA LYS A 76 -8.22 4.80 7.30
C LYS A 76 -8.27 4.30 5.85
N PHE A 77 -9.31 4.67 5.11
CA PHE A 77 -9.41 4.36 3.68
C PHE A 77 -8.30 5.03 2.86
N LEU A 78 -8.01 6.30 3.12
CA LEU A 78 -6.89 7.01 2.49
C LEU A 78 -5.56 6.31 2.79
N PHE A 79 -5.32 5.95 4.05
CA PHE A 79 -4.12 5.25 4.49
C PHE A 79 -3.94 3.91 3.75
N SER A 80 -4.99 3.10 3.66
CA SER A 80 -4.94 1.81 2.96
C SER A 80 -4.53 1.95 1.48
N SER A 81 -4.89 3.06 0.85
CA SER A 81 -4.56 3.34 -0.56
C SER A 81 -3.07 3.61 -0.82
N MET A 82 -2.29 3.87 0.23
CA MET A 82 -0.87 4.25 0.10
C MET A 82 0.12 3.21 0.63
N VAL A 83 -0.30 2.29 1.51
CA VAL A 83 0.62 1.35 2.18
C VAL A 83 1.46 0.52 1.20
N ASN A 84 0.89 0.07 0.09
CA ASN A 84 1.61 -0.69 -0.93
C ASN A 84 2.75 0.10 -1.59
N ARG A 85 2.60 1.42 -1.71
CA ARG A 85 3.63 2.29 -2.29
C ARG A 85 4.79 2.56 -1.35
N ALA A 86 4.65 2.23 -0.08
CA ALA A 86 5.68 2.35 0.94
C ALA A 86 6.57 1.12 1.06
N THR A 87 6.21 0.03 0.36
CA THR A 87 6.88 -1.27 0.49
C THR A 87 8.18 -1.35 -0.30
N ARG A 88 9.04 -2.29 0.09
CA ARG A 88 10.24 -2.72 -0.65
C ARG A 88 9.92 -3.45 -1.97
N MET A 89 8.65 -3.73 -2.24
CA MET A 89 8.20 -4.29 -3.52
C MET A 89 8.29 -3.28 -4.67
N ASN A 90 8.40 -1.98 -4.37
CA ASN A 90 8.54 -0.96 -5.40
C ASN A 90 9.92 -1.03 -6.05
N ARG A 91 9.94 -1.11 -7.38
CA ARG A 91 11.12 -1.31 -8.21
C ARG A 91 11.60 0.01 -8.80
N ILE A 92 12.90 0.10 -9.03
CA ILE A 92 13.45 1.20 -9.81
C ILE A 92 13.14 1.00 -11.30
N HIS A 93 12.69 2.08 -11.95
CA HIS A 93 12.57 2.11 -13.40
C HIS A 93 13.94 2.44 -14.01
N ILE A 94 14.73 1.40 -14.29
CA ILE A 94 16.15 1.51 -14.68
C ILE A 94 16.34 2.45 -15.86
N ASN A 95 15.53 2.31 -16.91
CA ASN A 95 15.66 3.17 -18.09
C ASN A 95 15.43 4.65 -17.76
N ASN A 96 14.37 4.97 -17.00
CA ASN A 96 14.11 6.35 -16.58
C ASN A 96 15.18 6.87 -15.61
N TYR A 97 15.77 5.97 -14.82
CA TYR A 97 16.83 6.34 -13.89
C TYR A 97 18.09 6.81 -14.64
N PHE A 98 18.51 6.10 -15.68
CA PHE A 98 19.73 6.41 -16.43
C PHE A 98 19.54 7.43 -17.55
N HIS A 99 18.39 7.39 -18.24
CA HIS A 99 18.15 8.16 -19.47
C HIS A 99 17.07 9.25 -19.33
N GLY A 100 16.40 9.35 -18.19
CA GLY A 100 15.31 10.30 -18.00
C GLY A 100 14.00 9.84 -18.67
N GLY A 101 13.07 10.78 -18.87
CA GLY A 101 11.77 10.51 -19.54
C GLY A 101 10.62 10.21 -18.61
N GLY A 102 10.83 10.24 -17.28
CA GLY A 102 9.75 10.03 -16.31
C GLY A 102 10.24 9.76 -14.90
N GLY A 103 9.31 9.38 -14.02
CA GLY A 103 9.63 9.01 -12.63
C GLY A 103 10.45 7.72 -12.54
N CYS A 104 11.32 7.64 -11.54
CA CYS A 104 12.18 6.47 -11.34
C CYS A 104 11.48 5.29 -10.65
N ASN A 105 10.26 5.46 -10.13
CA ASN A 105 9.50 4.41 -9.47
C ASN A 105 8.63 3.67 -10.50
N ALA A 106 8.95 2.40 -10.77
CA ALA A 106 8.17 1.52 -11.63
C ALA A 106 6.97 0.86 -10.91
N GLY A 107 6.86 1.10 -9.60
CA GLY A 107 5.86 0.43 -8.77
C GLY A 107 6.16 -1.05 -8.50
N TYR A 108 5.25 -1.69 -7.80
CA TYR A 108 5.32 -3.13 -7.52
C TYR A 108 4.80 -3.97 -8.71
N LEU A 109 5.23 -5.21 -8.79
CA LEU A 109 4.74 -6.15 -9.81
C LEU A 109 3.38 -6.70 -9.38
N LYS A 110 2.32 -6.34 -10.12
CA LYS A 110 0.94 -6.75 -9.79
C LYS A 110 0.79 -8.27 -9.78
N GLY A 111 -0.01 -8.78 -8.85
CA GLY A 111 -0.26 -10.20 -8.70
C GLY A 111 0.89 -11.01 -8.10
N THR A 112 1.90 -10.35 -7.53
CA THR A 112 3.04 -11.01 -6.87
C THR A 112 3.40 -10.28 -5.58
N LEU A 113 4.18 -10.95 -4.72
CA LEU A 113 4.85 -10.36 -3.56
C LEU A 113 6.36 -10.21 -3.80
N TYR A 114 6.75 -10.08 -5.06
CA TYR A 114 8.13 -9.97 -5.47
C TYR A 114 8.83 -8.75 -4.88
N ILE A 115 9.97 -8.98 -4.23
CA ILE A 115 10.84 -7.93 -3.69
C ILE A 115 12.04 -7.78 -4.61
N SER A 116 12.20 -6.58 -5.16
CA SER A 116 13.34 -6.27 -6.02
C SER A 116 14.65 -6.26 -5.23
N SER A 117 15.73 -6.72 -5.84
CA SER A 117 17.10 -6.59 -5.28
C SER A 117 17.53 -5.13 -5.10
N ILE A 118 16.95 -4.22 -5.89
CA ILE A 118 17.13 -2.77 -5.75
C ILE A 118 15.76 -2.13 -5.57
N PRO A 119 15.21 -2.13 -4.35
CA PRO A 119 13.93 -1.47 -4.08
C PRO A 119 14.09 0.04 -4.10
N ILE A 120 13.03 0.74 -4.49
CA ILE A 120 12.97 2.18 -4.36
C ILE A 120 12.20 2.55 -3.09
N GLU A 121 12.77 3.37 -2.25
CA GLU A 121 12.10 3.89 -1.07
C GLU A 121 11.52 5.27 -1.38
N THR A 122 10.25 5.45 -1.08
CA THR A 122 9.54 6.71 -1.32
C THR A 122 9.16 7.36 0.01
N SER A 123 9.19 8.69 0.05
CA SER A 123 8.80 9.46 1.24
C SER A 123 7.31 9.26 1.56
N ILE A 124 7.00 8.75 2.75
CA ILE A 124 5.63 8.59 3.23
C ILE A 124 4.93 9.93 3.35
N ILE A 125 5.63 10.97 3.81
CA ILE A 125 5.06 12.31 3.99
C ILE A 125 4.58 12.87 2.65
N GLU A 126 5.38 12.75 1.60
CA GLU A 126 4.98 13.20 0.27
C GLU A 126 3.81 12.36 -0.28
N GLN A 127 3.81 11.05 -0.04
CA GLN A 127 2.68 10.20 -0.42
C GLN A 127 1.38 10.61 0.29
N VAL A 128 1.42 10.92 1.59
CA VAL A 128 0.25 11.41 2.34
C VAL A 128 -0.28 12.71 1.72
N LYS A 129 0.61 13.67 1.44
CA LYS A 129 0.22 14.95 0.80
C LYS A 129 -0.47 14.71 -0.54
N ASP A 130 0.12 13.90 -1.40
CA ASP A 130 -0.44 13.56 -2.70
C ASP A 130 -1.81 12.89 -2.58
N ARG A 131 -1.96 11.94 -1.65
CA ARG A 131 -3.22 11.26 -1.41
C ARG A 131 -4.32 12.20 -0.93
N ILE A 132 -4.00 13.13 -0.02
CA ILE A 132 -4.95 14.14 0.44
C ILE A 132 -5.43 15.01 -0.73
N ILE A 133 -4.54 15.43 -1.62
CA ILE A 133 -4.91 16.24 -2.79
C ILE A 133 -5.85 15.46 -3.71
N TRP A 134 -5.49 14.21 -4.06
CA TRP A 134 -6.32 13.35 -4.92
C TRP A 134 -7.68 13.06 -4.29
N PHE A 135 -7.69 12.79 -3.01
CA PHE A 135 -8.89 12.47 -2.25
C PHE A 135 -9.86 13.66 -2.20
N ASN A 136 -9.34 14.86 -1.92
CA ASN A 136 -10.15 16.08 -1.95
C ASN A 136 -10.75 16.34 -3.34
N ARG A 137 -10.02 16.05 -4.42
CA ARG A 137 -10.56 16.13 -5.78
C ARG A 137 -11.68 15.11 -6.03
N ALA A 138 -11.50 13.89 -5.55
CA ALA A 138 -12.51 12.82 -5.67
C ALA A 138 -13.79 13.18 -4.91
N ILE A 139 -13.68 13.60 -3.64
CA ILE A 139 -14.84 14.03 -2.84
C ILE A 139 -15.58 15.16 -3.52
N LYS A 140 -14.89 16.21 -4.00
CA LYS A 140 -15.53 17.31 -4.71
C LYS A 140 -16.35 16.82 -5.91
N ARG A 141 -15.83 15.86 -6.67
CA ARG A 141 -16.58 15.25 -7.80
C ARG A 141 -17.79 14.46 -7.33
N MET A 142 -17.65 13.67 -6.24
CA MET A 142 -18.74 12.87 -5.69
C MET A 142 -19.89 13.72 -5.14
N LEU A 143 -19.61 14.89 -4.57
CA LEU A 143 -20.64 15.81 -4.07
C LEU A 143 -21.57 16.34 -5.18
N PHE A 144 -21.15 16.30 -6.43
CA PHE A 144 -22.01 16.63 -7.58
C PHE A 144 -22.85 15.46 -8.09
N LEU A 145 -22.58 14.24 -7.63
CA LEU A 145 -23.36 13.06 -7.97
C LEU A 145 -24.57 12.97 -7.03
N HIS A 146 -25.76 13.29 -7.52
CA HIS A 146 -27.02 13.24 -6.75
C HIS A 146 -27.48 11.80 -6.47
N GLN A 147 -26.76 10.79 -6.95
CA GLN A 147 -27.08 9.38 -6.78
C GLN A 147 -26.45 8.85 -5.50
N ARG A 148 -27.26 8.13 -4.70
CA ARG A 148 -26.79 7.46 -3.49
C ARG A 148 -26.56 5.98 -3.79
N PRO A 149 -25.33 5.49 -3.89
CA PRO A 149 -25.08 4.07 -4.04
C PRO A 149 -25.48 3.32 -2.76
N LEU A 150 -26.11 2.17 -2.92
CA LEU A 150 -26.29 1.22 -1.85
C LEU A 150 -25.12 0.24 -1.87
N ILE A 151 -24.36 0.18 -0.78
CA ILE A 151 -23.23 -0.73 -0.65
C ILE A 151 -23.54 -1.69 0.47
N SER A 152 -23.48 -2.98 0.20
CA SER A 152 -23.65 -4.02 1.21
C SER A 152 -22.61 -5.13 1.02
N THR A 153 -22.20 -5.77 2.12
CA THR A 153 -21.38 -6.98 2.10
C THR A 153 -22.25 -8.14 2.52
N ASN A 154 -22.38 -9.12 1.62
CA ASN A 154 -23.22 -10.29 1.89
C ASN A 154 -22.69 -11.52 1.12
N SER A 155 -23.19 -12.70 1.49
CA SER A 155 -22.94 -13.92 0.71
C SER A 155 -23.61 -13.81 -0.66
N SER A 156 -22.89 -14.15 -1.72
CA SER A 156 -23.44 -14.20 -3.08
C SER A 156 -24.58 -15.21 -3.28
N ASN A 157 -24.73 -16.16 -2.32
CA ASN A 157 -25.82 -17.15 -2.32
C ASN A 157 -27.17 -16.59 -1.81
N LYS A 158 -27.16 -15.40 -1.25
CA LYS A 158 -28.37 -14.75 -0.70
C LYS A 158 -28.44 -13.32 -1.20
N SER A 159 -29.33 -13.08 -2.15
CA SER A 159 -29.63 -11.71 -2.56
C SER A 159 -30.51 -11.04 -1.51
N LEU A 160 -30.14 -9.82 -1.10
CA LEU A 160 -30.98 -8.93 -0.29
C LEU A 160 -31.85 -8.03 -1.17
N VAL A 161 -31.73 -8.17 -2.49
CA VAL A 161 -32.44 -7.35 -3.45
C VAL A 161 -33.78 -8.02 -3.77
N PRO A 162 -34.90 -7.28 -3.71
CA PRO A 162 -36.21 -7.83 -4.07
C PRO A 162 -36.22 -8.37 -5.50
N SER A 163 -37.04 -9.39 -5.73
CA SER A 163 -37.27 -9.95 -7.06
C SER A 163 -37.80 -8.88 -8.02
N ASN A 164 -37.31 -8.91 -9.27
CA ASN A 164 -37.72 -7.99 -10.35
C ASN A 164 -37.45 -6.50 -10.08
N SER A 165 -36.41 -6.18 -9.30
CA SER A 165 -36.04 -4.80 -8.96
C SER A 165 -34.74 -4.30 -9.58
N ILE A 166 -34.07 -5.13 -10.39
CA ILE A 166 -32.78 -4.80 -11.02
C ILE A 166 -32.92 -4.99 -12.53
N ASP A 167 -32.58 -3.96 -13.30
CA ASP A 167 -32.59 -3.98 -14.76
C ASP A 167 -31.28 -4.49 -15.35
N TYR A 168 -30.17 -4.36 -14.63
CA TYR A 168 -28.84 -4.78 -15.11
C TYR A 168 -27.97 -5.30 -13.96
N ILE A 169 -27.30 -6.43 -14.19
CA ILE A 169 -26.38 -7.05 -13.25
C ILE A 169 -25.01 -7.18 -13.93
N PHE A 170 -23.98 -6.64 -13.27
CA PHE A 170 -22.58 -6.88 -13.61
C PHE A 170 -21.92 -7.70 -12.50
N THR A 171 -21.30 -8.82 -12.84
CA THR A 171 -20.60 -9.69 -11.90
C THR A 171 -19.15 -9.90 -12.33
N ASP A 172 -18.24 -9.84 -11.36
CA ASP A 172 -16.83 -10.18 -11.52
C ASP A 172 -16.45 -11.25 -10.49
N PRO A 173 -16.82 -12.53 -10.75
CA PRO A 173 -16.55 -13.62 -9.84
C PRO A 173 -15.07 -13.99 -9.86
N PRO A 174 -14.52 -14.56 -8.77
CA PRO A 174 -13.17 -15.08 -8.75
C PRO A 174 -12.98 -16.20 -9.80
N PHE A 175 -11.89 -16.15 -10.55
CA PHE A 175 -11.57 -17.09 -11.63
C PHE A 175 -10.83 -18.34 -11.12
N GLY A 176 -11.39 -19.06 -10.18
CA GLY A 176 -10.85 -20.34 -9.68
C GLY A 176 -9.37 -20.25 -9.27
N GLY A 177 -8.55 -21.20 -9.72
CA GLY A 177 -7.13 -21.29 -9.40
C GLY A 177 -6.21 -20.29 -10.11
N ASN A 178 -6.73 -19.45 -11.02
CA ASN A 178 -5.91 -18.48 -11.76
C ASN A 178 -5.52 -17.25 -10.91
N LEU A 179 -6.24 -16.99 -9.83
CA LEU A 179 -5.94 -15.93 -8.88
C LEU A 179 -5.80 -16.54 -7.49
N MET A 180 -4.67 -16.31 -6.89
CA MET A 180 -4.40 -16.71 -5.52
C MET A 180 -5.10 -15.73 -4.58
N TYR A 181 -6.26 -16.13 -4.14
CA TYR A 181 -6.96 -15.47 -3.03
C TYR A 181 -6.46 -16.13 -1.74
N SER A 182 -5.45 -15.56 -1.12
CA SER A 182 -4.98 -15.96 0.20
C SER A 182 -5.68 -15.18 1.28
#